data_092bf0c5abc240ddc5d14ee36f296280
#
_entry.id   092bf0c5abc240ddc5d14ee36f296280
#
_cell.length_a   1.000
_cell.length_b   1.000
_cell.length_c   1.000
_cell.angle_alpha   90.00
_cell.angle_beta   90.00
_cell.angle_gamma   90.00
#
_symmetry.space_group_name_H-M   'P 1'
#
loop_
_entity.id
_entity.type
_entity.pdbx_description
1 polymer ?
#
loop_
_entity_poly.entity_id
_entity_poly.type
_entity_poly.pdbx_seq_one_letter_code
_entity_poly.pdbx_strand_id
1 'polypeptide(L)'
;MVFSGIVEDQGEVVGVRPMVEGKPDDGITVDIRSKVACSDAYIGCSIAVEGVCLTATEINADVFTVGISPETLVKTNLKDLTKGSKVNVERALAADARNSGHVVQGHIDGTGVIEKMWRDGESIRVRIRAFPEVLPAYIVPKGFIAIDGVSLTVCEVNPKTCTFTIMLVPHTQSSITLPHKTVGDRVNLEVDCLAKYVAAARTGSPTCGMPLFVGTAFVSALVGGVVGGALVRALARK
;
A
#
# COMPACT_ATOMS: atom_id res chain seq x y z
N MET A 1 4.90 12.59 4.26
CA MET A 1 6.02 11.63 4.18
C MET A 1 5.59 10.52 3.24
N VAL A 2 6.48 10.07 2.35
CA VAL A 2 6.20 9.03 1.36
C VAL A 2 7.42 8.13 1.21
N PHE A 3 7.21 6.94 0.69
CA PHE A 3 8.19 5.96 0.27
C PHE A 3 8.03 5.71 -1.23
N SER A 4 8.93 4.97 -1.82
CA SER A 4 8.87 4.62 -3.25
C SER A 4 8.45 3.18 -3.48
N GLY A 5 8.50 2.34 -2.45
CA GLY A 5 8.33 0.91 -2.53
C GLY A 5 9.56 0.18 -3.09
N ILE A 6 10.70 0.84 -3.04
CA ILE A 6 12.01 0.24 -3.37
C ILE A 6 12.71 -0.08 -2.05
N VAL A 7 12.71 -1.36 -1.70
CA VAL A 7 13.36 -1.85 -0.48
C VAL A 7 14.86 -1.58 -0.56
N GLU A 8 15.41 -0.97 0.50
CA GLU A 8 16.82 -0.60 0.57
C GLU A 8 17.66 -1.64 1.35
N ASP A 9 17.01 -2.39 2.27
CA ASP A 9 17.69 -3.39 3.10
C ASP A 9 16.72 -4.49 3.55
N GLN A 10 17.26 -5.66 3.84
CA GLN A 10 16.57 -6.71 4.59
C GLN A 10 17.06 -6.66 6.04
N GLY A 11 16.34 -5.91 6.88
CA GLY A 11 16.65 -5.81 8.29
C GLY A 11 16.42 -7.11 9.04
N GLU A 12 16.95 -7.19 10.25
CA GLU A 12 16.75 -8.32 11.17
C GLU A 12 16.14 -7.84 12.48
N VAL A 13 15.04 -8.46 12.89
CA VAL A 13 14.46 -8.24 14.21
C VAL A 13 15.37 -8.82 15.26
N VAL A 14 15.94 -7.97 16.14
CA VAL A 14 16.86 -8.38 17.20
C VAL A 14 16.21 -8.40 18.58
N GLY A 15 15.07 -7.73 18.74
CA GLY A 15 14.28 -7.70 19.98
C GLY A 15 12.80 -7.43 19.72
N VAL A 16 11.93 -8.06 20.49
CA VAL A 16 10.48 -7.78 20.53
C VAL A 16 10.08 -7.81 21.99
N ARG A 17 9.40 -6.76 22.45
CA ARG A 17 8.92 -6.63 23.85
C ARG A 17 7.59 -5.88 23.91
N PRO A 18 6.76 -6.06 24.94
CA PRO A 18 5.59 -5.22 25.18
C PRO A 18 5.99 -3.74 25.23
N MET A 19 5.17 -2.85 24.64
CA MET A 19 5.40 -1.40 24.67
C MET A 19 5.28 -0.85 26.09
N VAL A 20 4.35 -1.43 26.89
CA VAL A 20 4.17 -1.14 28.31
C VAL A 20 4.39 -2.41 29.09
N GLU A 21 5.31 -2.38 30.07
CA GLU A 21 5.61 -3.55 30.89
C GLU A 21 4.34 -4.07 31.59
N GLY A 22 4.11 -5.39 31.49
CA GLY A 22 2.93 -6.04 32.05
C GLY A 22 1.62 -5.84 31.27
N LYS A 23 1.65 -5.16 30.11
CA LYS A 23 0.48 -4.91 29.26
C LYS A 23 0.75 -5.31 27.80
N PRO A 24 0.71 -6.60 27.48
CA PRO A 24 1.02 -7.09 26.13
C PRO A 24 0.03 -6.58 25.07
N ASP A 25 -1.19 -6.20 25.45
CA ASP A 25 -2.24 -5.71 24.56
C ASP A 25 -2.09 -4.22 24.19
N ASP A 26 -1.22 -3.47 24.88
CA ASP A 26 -1.00 -2.04 24.62
C ASP A 26 0.01 -1.78 23.48
N GLY A 27 0.34 -2.81 22.69
CA GLY A 27 1.28 -2.74 21.58
C GLY A 27 2.64 -3.33 21.92
N ILE A 28 3.53 -3.33 20.93
CA ILE A 28 4.89 -3.88 21.06
C ILE A 28 5.94 -2.86 20.63
N THR A 29 7.14 -3.02 21.18
CA THR A 29 8.34 -2.34 20.74
C THR A 29 9.22 -3.37 20.04
N VAL A 30 9.74 -2.99 18.87
CA VAL A 30 10.58 -3.86 18.03
C VAL A 30 11.92 -3.17 17.76
N ASP A 31 13.01 -3.90 18.02
CA ASP A 31 14.37 -3.48 17.68
C ASP A 31 14.79 -4.16 16.38
N ILE A 32 15.23 -3.39 15.40
CA ILE A 32 15.55 -3.86 14.07
C ILE A 32 16.97 -3.43 13.70
N ARG A 33 17.79 -4.39 13.34
CA ARG A 33 19.13 -4.14 12.81
C ARG A 33 19.04 -3.84 11.31
N SER A 34 19.50 -2.67 10.90
CA SER A 34 19.69 -2.28 9.50
C SER A 34 20.73 -1.15 9.44
N LYS A 35 21.86 -1.43 8.83
CA LYS A 35 22.91 -0.42 8.62
C LYS A 35 22.45 0.68 7.68
N VAL A 36 21.68 0.33 6.67
CA VAL A 36 21.18 1.29 5.68
C VAL A 36 20.21 2.27 6.35
N ALA A 37 19.21 1.75 7.08
CA ALA A 37 18.22 2.60 7.75
C ALA A 37 18.88 3.52 8.79
N CYS A 38 19.87 3.02 9.55
CA CYS A 38 20.53 3.80 10.59
C CYS A 38 21.58 4.77 10.06
N SER A 39 21.94 4.74 8.77
CA SER A 39 23.04 5.56 8.22
C SER A 39 22.78 7.06 8.29
N ASP A 40 21.52 7.49 8.20
CA ASP A 40 21.07 8.88 8.24
C ASP A 40 19.79 9.09 9.06
N ALA A 41 19.34 8.03 9.77
CA ALA A 41 18.14 8.10 10.61
C ALA A 41 18.36 9.06 11.80
N TYR A 42 17.29 9.70 12.21
CA TYR A 42 17.20 10.49 13.45
C TYR A 42 15.94 10.11 14.23
N ILE A 43 15.93 10.37 15.53
CA ILE A 43 14.77 10.11 16.37
C ILE A 43 13.57 10.92 15.86
N GLY A 44 12.46 10.25 15.60
CA GLY A 44 11.26 10.84 15.01
C GLY A 44 11.18 10.71 13.49
N CYS A 45 12.20 10.23 12.80
CA CYS A 45 12.09 9.93 11.37
C CYS A 45 11.19 8.72 11.13
N SER A 46 10.64 8.61 9.92
CA SER A 46 9.88 7.44 9.52
C SER A 46 10.73 6.47 8.72
N ILE A 47 10.56 5.20 9.08
CA ILE A 47 11.15 4.07 8.39
C ILE A 47 10.00 3.11 8.08
N ALA A 48 9.89 2.65 6.83
CA ALA A 48 8.95 1.59 6.47
C ALA A 48 9.55 0.23 6.84
N VAL A 49 8.78 -0.56 7.59
CA VAL A 49 9.11 -1.94 7.97
C VAL A 49 8.00 -2.84 7.46
N GLU A 50 8.32 -3.79 6.58
CA GLU A 50 7.29 -4.59 5.89
C GLU A 50 6.17 -3.70 5.29
N GLY A 51 6.55 -2.53 4.77
CA GLY A 51 5.66 -1.53 4.20
C GLY A 51 4.88 -0.69 5.21
N VAL A 52 5.04 -0.89 6.50
CA VAL A 52 4.37 -0.09 7.53
C VAL A 52 5.24 1.10 7.91
N CYS A 53 4.71 2.32 7.77
CA CYS A 53 5.37 3.54 8.20
C CYS A 53 5.43 3.60 9.73
N LEU A 54 6.62 3.46 10.29
CA LEU A 54 6.87 3.49 11.73
C LEU A 54 7.83 4.61 12.10
N THR A 55 7.68 5.15 13.30
CA THR A 55 8.55 6.22 13.81
C THR A 55 9.69 5.63 14.60
N ALA A 56 10.93 5.99 14.26
CA ALA A 56 12.11 5.61 15.04
C ALA A 56 12.11 6.37 16.38
N THR A 57 12.09 5.62 17.49
CA THR A 57 12.08 6.16 18.85
C THR A 57 13.46 6.13 19.51
N GLU A 58 14.30 5.17 19.11
CA GLU A 58 15.68 5.04 19.56
C GLU A 58 16.56 4.59 18.38
N ILE A 59 17.82 5.00 18.38
CA ILE A 59 18.82 4.62 17.37
C ILE A 59 20.14 4.35 18.10
N ASN A 60 20.66 3.14 17.96
CA ASN A 60 21.91 2.70 18.57
C ASN A 60 22.76 1.95 17.53
N ALA A 61 23.83 2.60 17.04
CA ALA A 61 24.71 2.08 16.01
C ALA A 61 23.94 1.64 14.74
N ASP A 62 23.75 0.34 14.53
CA ASP A 62 23.06 -0.25 13.39
C ASP A 62 21.65 -0.80 13.72
N VAL A 63 21.14 -0.44 14.91
CA VAL A 63 19.81 -0.86 15.39
C VAL A 63 18.93 0.36 15.62
N PHE A 64 17.74 0.35 15.06
CA PHE A 64 16.69 1.31 15.38
C PHE A 64 15.51 0.62 16.08
N THR A 65 14.84 1.36 16.94
CA THR A 65 13.69 0.90 17.71
C THR A 65 12.42 1.60 17.25
N VAL A 66 11.33 0.86 17.09
CA VAL A 66 10.01 1.38 16.72
C VAL A 66 8.94 0.87 17.67
N GLY A 67 7.93 1.70 17.95
CA GLY A 67 6.71 1.29 18.62
C GLY A 67 5.63 0.91 17.63
N ILE A 68 4.91 -0.18 17.89
CA ILE A 68 3.81 -0.68 17.06
C ILE A 68 2.55 -0.72 17.87
N SER A 69 1.56 0.13 17.53
CA SER A 69 0.31 0.25 18.24
C SER A 69 -0.58 -1.00 18.09
N PRO A 70 -1.54 -1.23 19.00
CA PRO A 70 -2.49 -2.34 18.89
C PRO A 70 -3.25 -2.35 17.58
N GLU A 71 -3.71 -1.19 17.09
CA GLU A 71 -4.40 -1.06 15.80
C GLU A 71 -3.52 -1.52 14.63
N THR A 72 -2.24 -1.13 14.63
CA THR A 72 -1.27 -1.56 13.62
C THR A 72 -1.05 -3.07 13.65
N LEU A 73 -0.96 -3.67 14.85
CA LEU A 73 -0.81 -5.13 15.00
C LEU A 73 -2.02 -5.91 14.45
N VAL A 74 -3.24 -5.36 14.63
CA VAL A 74 -4.47 -5.99 14.10
C VAL A 74 -4.52 -5.91 12.58
N LYS A 75 -4.10 -4.79 12.00
CA LYS A 75 -4.23 -4.51 10.56
C LYS A 75 -3.09 -5.07 9.70
N THR A 76 -1.98 -5.49 10.30
CA THR A 76 -0.77 -5.89 9.59
C THR A 76 -0.29 -7.28 9.98
N ASN A 77 0.74 -7.77 9.28
CA ASN A 77 1.45 -9.01 9.66
C ASN A 77 2.52 -8.78 10.74
N LEU A 78 2.71 -7.54 11.24
CA LEU A 78 3.77 -7.22 12.20
C LEU A 78 3.60 -7.92 13.57
N LYS A 79 2.40 -8.38 13.89
CA LYS A 79 2.15 -9.20 15.09
C LYS A 79 2.86 -10.55 15.06
N ASP A 80 3.24 -11.02 13.87
CA ASP A 80 3.88 -12.32 13.66
C ASP A 80 5.42 -12.23 13.76
N LEU A 81 5.97 -11.01 13.99
CA LEU A 81 7.40 -10.79 14.12
C LEU A 81 7.96 -11.40 15.40
N THR A 82 9.08 -12.08 15.22
CA THR A 82 9.87 -12.67 16.31
C THR A 82 11.34 -12.32 16.13
N LYS A 83 12.14 -12.48 17.19
CA LYS A 83 13.60 -12.32 17.08
C LYS A 83 14.16 -13.25 15.99
N GLY A 84 14.94 -12.69 15.09
CA GLY A 84 15.50 -13.38 13.91
C GLY A 84 14.66 -13.22 12.64
N SER A 85 13.43 -12.70 12.72
CA SER A 85 12.64 -12.39 11.53
C SER A 85 13.38 -11.42 10.61
N LYS A 86 13.36 -11.69 9.30
CA LYS A 86 13.83 -10.74 8.29
C LYS A 86 12.66 -9.86 7.86
N VAL A 87 12.93 -8.56 7.67
CA VAL A 87 11.93 -7.56 7.30
C VAL A 87 12.45 -6.66 6.19
N ASN A 88 11.60 -6.30 5.24
CA ASN A 88 11.91 -5.26 4.26
C ASN A 88 11.99 -3.91 4.97
N VAL A 89 13.03 -3.14 4.67
CA VAL A 89 13.25 -1.82 5.24
C VAL A 89 13.47 -0.80 4.12
N GLU A 90 12.78 0.34 4.23
CA GLU A 90 12.95 1.48 3.33
C GLU A 90 12.91 2.78 4.15
N ARG A 91 13.85 3.70 3.89
CA ARG A 91 13.83 5.05 4.46
C ARG A 91 12.80 5.93 3.74
N ALA A 92 12.33 6.97 4.41
CA ALA A 92 11.49 7.97 3.77
C ALA A 92 12.20 8.57 2.55
N LEU A 93 11.46 8.70 1.43
CA LEU A 93 12.01 9.22 0.16
C LEU A 93 12.48 10.66 0.35
N ALA A 94 13.75 10.93 0.02
CA ALA A 94 14.29 12.27 0.03
C ALA A 94 13.63 13.14 -1.06
N ALA A 95 13.50 14.45 -0.79
CA ALA A 95 12.78 15.37 -1.67
C ALA A 95 13.39 15.51 -3.07
N ASP A 96 14.69 15.27 -3.20
CA ASP A 96 15.46 15.31 -4.45
C ASP A 96 15.76 13.93 -5.05
N ALA A 97 15.28 12.85 -4.42
CA ALA A 97 15.49 11.51 -4.91
C ALA A 97 14.52 11.14 -6.05
N ARG A 98 14.94 10.16 -6.86
CA ARG A 98 14.06 9.59 -7.89
C ARG A 98 13.08 8.62 -7.25
N ASN A 99 11.80 8.75 -7.59
CA ASN A 99 10.84 7.70 -7.31
C ASN A 99 10.90 6.65 -8.43
N SER A 100 11.52 5.49 -8.12
CA SER A 100 11.68 4.38 -9.07
C SER A 100 10.57 3.32 -8.96
N GLY A 101 9.66 3.47 -8.01
CA GLY A 101 8.45 2.64 -7.84
C GLY A 101 7.18 3.44 -8.10
N HIS A 102 6.34 3.58 -7.06
CA HIS A 102 5.16 4.45 -7.06
C HIS A 102 5.07 5.23 -5.74
N VAL A 103 4.02 6.00 -5.52
CA VAL A 103 3.82 6.71 -4.24
C VAL A 103 3.29 5.73 -3.22
N VAL A 104 4.14 5.31 -2.29
CA VAL A 104 3.80 4.44 -1.16
C VAL A 104 3.76 5.28 0.11
N GLN A 105 2.68 5.18 0.86
CA GLN A 105 2.48 5.97 2.08
C GLN A 105 3.00 5.24 3.34
N GLY A 106 3.09 3.92 3.26
CA GLY A 106 3.32 3.06 4.42
C GLY A 106 2.05 2.84 5.25
N HIS A 107 0.89 3.05 4.64
CA HIS A 107 -0.42 2.94 5.28
C HIS A 107 -1.17 1.73 4.75
N ILE A 108 -1.06 0.63 5.48
CA ILE A 108 -1.58 -0.66 5.07
C ILE A 108 -3.12 -0.63 5.00
N ASP A 109 -3.66 -0.98 3.84
CA ASP A 109 -5.11 -1.08 3.61
C ASP A 109 -5.69 -2.42 4.05
N GLY A 110 -4.84 -3.44 4.12
CA GLY A 110 -5.22 -4.79 4.54
C GLY A 110 -4.08 -5.78 4.40
N THR A 111 -4.40 -7.05 4.48
CA THR A 111 -3.41 -8.12 4.34
C THR A 111 -3.79 -9.07 3.22
N GLY A 112 -2.82 -9.80 2.73
CA GLY A 112 -3.05 -10.91 1.81
C GLY A 112 -2.51 -12.21 2.38
N VAL A 113 -3.01 -13.32 1.84
CA VAL A 113 -2.46 -14.66 2.09
C VAL A 113 -1.91 -15.19 0.78
N ILE A 114 -0.69 -15.70 0.80
CA ILE A 114 -0.07 -16.35 -0.36
C ILE A 114 -0.79 -17.66 -0.62
N GLU A 115 -1.50 -17.78 -1.75
CA GLU A 115 -2.20 -19.01 -2.14
C GLU A 115 -1.35 -19.95 -2.97
N LYS A 116 -0.45 -19.38 -3.78
CA LYS A 116 0.39 -20.16 -4.67
C LYS A 116 1.65 -19.39 -5.04
N MET A 117 2.77 -20.10 -5.11
CA MET A 117 4.02 -19.63 -5.70
C MET A 117 4.52 -20.66 -6.70
N TRP A 118 5.01 -20.20 -7.85
CA TRP A 118 5.58 -21.10 -8.86
C TRP A 118 6.62 -20.40 -9.72
N ARG A 119 7.52 -21.17 -10.29
CA ARG A 119 8.51 -20.69 -11.25
C ARG A 119 7.83 -20.35 -12.58
N ASP A 120 8.25 -19.26 -13.20
CA ASP A 120 7.88 -18.79 -14.52
C ASP A 120 9.19 -18.34 -15.21
N GLY A 121 9.90 -19.30 -15.79
CA GLY A 121 11.30 -19.13 -16.17
C GLY A 121 12.18 -18.86 -14.95
N GLU A 122 12.99 -17.82 -15.00
CA GLU A 122 13.83 -17.37 -13.86
C GLU A 122 13.05 -16.56 -12.83
N SER A 123 11.84 -16.14 -13.18
CA SER A 123 10.96 -15.36 -12.30
C SER A 123 10.15 -16.26 -11.36
N ILE A 124 9.62 -15.69 -10.29
CA ILE A 124 8.64 -16.31 -9.39
C ILE A 124 7.32 -15.61 -9.57
N ARG A 125 6.28 -16.36 -9.91
CA ARG A 125 4.91 -15.84 -9.90
C ARG A 125 4.25 -16.16 -8.57
N VAL A 126 3.56 -15.19 -7.99
CA VAL A 126 2.89 -15.30 -6.70
C VAL A 126 1.42 -14.95 -6.88
N ARG A 127 0.53 -15.82 -6.38
CA ARG A 127 -0.90 -15.51 -6.25
C ARG A 127 -1.21 -15.20 -4.80
N ILE A 128 -1.90 -14.09 -4.59
CA ILE A 128 -2.27 -13.59 -3.27
C ILE A 128 -3.78 -13.39 -3.24
N ARG A 129 -4.42 -13.87 -2.16
CA ARG A 129 -5.79 -13.51 -1.82
C ARG A 129 -5.78 -12.31 -0.90
N ALA A 130 -6.47 -11.23 -1.30
CA ALA A 130 -6.51 -9.98 -0.55
C ALA A 130 -7.64 -9.95 0.48
N PHE A 131 -7.40 -9.32 1.61
CA PHE A 131 -8.36 -9.02 2.69
C PHE A 131 -8.21 -7.57 3.16
N PRO A 132 -9.32 -6.83 3.42
CA PRO A 132 -10.71 -7.26 3.25
C PRO A 132 -11.10 -7.45 1.77
N GLU A 133 -12.19 -8.15 1.53
CA GLU A 133 -12.68 -8.52 0.18
C GLU A 133 -12.99 -7.31 -0.74
N VAL A 134 -13.00 -6.10 -0.21
CA VAL A 134 -13.15 -4.87 -0.98
C VAL A 134 -11.85 -4.45 -1.69
N LEU A 135 -10.68 -4.87 -1.20
CA LEU A 135 -9.38 -4.45 -1.75
C LEU A 135 -9.22 -4.70 -3.26
N PRO A 136 -9.67 -5.83 -3.83
CA PRO A 136 -9.52 -6.07 -5.27
C PRO A 136 -10.20 -5.01 -6.17
N ALA A 137 -11.14 -4.23 -5.64
CA ALA A 137 -11.75 -3.12 -6.39
C ALA A 137 -10.76 -1.99 -6.71
N TYR A 138 -9.67 -1.90 -5.97
CA TYR A 138 -8.60 -0.90 -6.15
C TYR A 138 -7.38 -1.48 -6.89
N ILE A 139 -7.36 -2.78 -7.17
CA ILE A 139 -6.25 -3.47 -7.81
C ILE A 139 -6.59 -3.68 -9.28
N VAL A 140 -5.75 -3.18 -10.18
CA VAL A 140 -5.98 -3.28 -11.62
C VAL A 140 -4.81 -3.95 -12.33
N PRO A 141 -5.05 -4.75 -13.39
CA PRO A 141 -3.96 -5.32 -14.17
C PRO A 141 -3.02 -4.23 -14.70
N LYS A 142 -1.71 -4.46 -14.60
CA LYS A 142 -0.64 -3.50 -14.95
C LYS A 142 -0.56 -2.26 -14.06
N GLY A 143 -1.41 -2.14 -13.04
CA GLY A 143 -1.27 -1.13 -11.99
C GLY A 143 -0.21 -1.53 -10.96
N PHE A 144 0.02 -0.64 -9.99
CA PHE A 144 0.91 -0.86 -8.87
C PHE A 144 0.16 -1.39 -7.64
N ILE A 145 0.89 -2.14 -6.83
CA ILE A 145 0.52 -2.49 -5.45
C ILE A 145 1.81 -2.58 -4.63
N ALA A 146 1.77 -2.12 -3.38
CA ALA A 146 2.85 -2.40 -2.44
C ALA A 146 2.53 -3.67 -1.63
N ILE A 147 3.46 -4.62 -1.63
CA ILE A 147 3.37 -5.89 -0.89
C ILE A 147 4.55 -5.96 0.06
N ASP A 148 4.30 -5.98 1.36
CA ASP A 148 5.32 -5.85 2.40
C ASP A 148 6.30 -4.68 2.08
N GLY A 149 5.75 -3.57 1.58
CA GLY A 149 6.46 -2.36 1.19
C GLY A 149 7.10 -2.39 -0.20
N VAL A 150 7.05 -3.50 -0.93
CA VAL A 150 7.65 -3.63 -2.26
C VAL A 150 6.69 -3.14 -3.33
N SER A 151 7.08 -2.15 -4.13
CA SER A 151 6.32 -1.69 -5.31
C SER A 151 6.37 -2.77 -6.40
N LEU A 152 5.23 -3.36 -6.71
CA LEU A 152 5.12 -4.46 -7.66
C LEU A 152 4.03 -4.19 -8.70
N THR A 153 4.25 -4.70 -9.90
CA THR A 153 3.27 -4.65 -10.99
C THR A 153 2.29 -5.81 -10.88
N VAL A 154 1.00 -5.51 -10.88
CA VAL A 154 -0.08 -6.50 -10.94
C VAL A 154 -0.13 -7.14 -12.32
N CYS A 155 -0.10 -8.48 -12.38
CA CYS A 155 -0.23 -9.23 -13.63
C CYS A 155 -1.71 -9.48 -13.97
N GLU A 156 -2.42 -10.16 -13.08
CA GLU A 156 -3.82 -10.57 -13.27
C GLU A 156 -4.62 -10.28 -12.00
N VAL A 157 -5.91 -10.02 -12.15
CA VAL A 157 -6.84 -9.83 -11.03
C VAL A 157 -8.06 -10.70 -11.26
N ASN A 158 -8.49 -11.42 -10.23
CA ASN A 158 -9.76 -12.13 -10.21
C ASN A 158 -10.63 -11.61 -9.05
N PRO A 159 -11.56 -10.68 -9.34
CA PRO A 159 -12.41 -10.09 -8.31
C PRO A 159 -13.37 -11.12 -7.65
N LYS A 160 -13.74 -12.20 -8.36
CA LYS A 160 -14.65 -13.22 -7.81
C LYS A 160 -14.04 -14.05 -6.70
N THR A 161 -12.72 -14.24 -6.74
CA THR A 161 -11.97 -15.00 -5.73
C THR A 161 -11.14 -14.07 -4.82
N CYS A 162 -11.24 -12.75 -5.02
CA CYS A 162 -10.46 -11.74 -4.32
C CYS A 162 -8.94 -11.97 -4.46
N THR A 163 -8.49 -12.51 -5.61
CA THR A 163 -7.08 -12.84 -5.83
C THR A 163 -6.46 -12.00 -6.94
N PHE A 164 -5.17 -11.77 -6.82
CA PHE A 164 -4.35 -11.19 -7.88
C PHE A 164 -3.01 -11.92 -7.97
N THR A 165 -2.28 -11.70 -9.06
CA THR A 165 -0.94 -12.26 -9.26
C THR A 165 0.07 -11.15 -9.52
N ILE A 166 1.29 -11.38 -9.06
CA ILE A 166 2.48 -10.58 -9.37
C ILE A 166 3.60 -11.48 -9.88
N MET A 167 4.65 -10.88 -10.41
CA MET A 167 5.85 -11.59 -10.82
C MET A 167 7.10 -10.92 -10.25
N LEU A 168 7.93 -11.72 -9.60
CA LEU A 168 9.22 -11.31 -9.06
C LEU A 168 10.33 -11.67 -10.06
N VAL A 169 10.95 -10.65 -10.66
CA VAL A 169 12.13 -10.85 -11.53
C VAL A 169 13.36 -11.16 -10.69
N PRO A 170 14.43 -11.79 -11.26
CA PRO A 170 15.59 -12.24 -10.49
C PRO A 170 16.21 -11.18 -9.58
N HIS A 171 16.38 -9.96 -10.06
CA HIS A 171 16.93 -8.87 -9.26
C HIS A 171 16.09 -8.59 -8.01
N THR A 172 14.77 -8.53 -8.14
CA THR A 172 13.86 -8.30 -7.01
C THR A 172 13.91 -9.44 -6.00
N GLN A 173 14.03 -10.70 -6.49
CA GLN A 173 14.07 -11.88 -5.61
C GLN A 173 15.22 -11.82 -4.58
N SER A 174 16.36 -11.25 -4.92
CA SER A 174 17.53 -11.16 -4.03
C SER A 174 17.45 -10.03 -3.01
N SER A 175 16.54 -9.07 -3.23
CA SER A 175 16.51 -7.81 -2.49
C SER A 175 15.39 -7.70 -1.45
N ILE A 176 14.45 -8.65 -1.43
CA ILE A 176 13.23 -8.56 -0.62
C ILE A 176 12.94 -9.86 0.13
N THR A 177 12.07 -9.79 1.15
CA THR A 177 11.71 -10.95 2.00
C THR A 177 10.71 -11.92 1.33
N LEU A 178 9.87 -11.46 0.40
CA LEU A 178 8.76 -12.22 -0.18
C LEU A 178 9.16 -13.60 -0.78
N PRO A 179 10.32 -13.78 -1.44
CA PRO A 179 10.74 -15.09 -1.97
C PRO A 179 11.00 -16.15 -0.89
N HIS A 180 11.21 -15.75 0.36
CA HIS A 180 11.46 -16.64 1.50
C HIS A 180 10.18 -17.05 2.22
N LYS A 181 9.05 -16.43 1.87
CA LYS A 181 7.72 -16.79 2.40
C LYS A 181 7.18 -18.04 1.69
N THR A 182 6.18 -18.68 2.30
CA THR A 182 5.54 -19.89 1.83
C THR A 182 4.04 -19.71 1.62
N VAL A 183 3.40 -20.68 0.97
CA VAL A 183 1.93 -20.71 0.85
C VAL A 183 1.31 -20.76 2.24
N GLY A 184 0.35 -19.88 2.50
CA GLY A 184 -0.29 -19.67 3.80
C GLY A 184 0.25 -18.45 4.57
N ASP A 185 1.45 -17.96 4.25
CA ASP A 185 2.01 -16.79 4.91
C ASP A 185 1.24 -15.52 4.56
N ARG A 186 1.23 -14.58 5.50
CA ARG A 186 0.58 -13.28 5.36
C ARG A 186 1.54 -12.23 4.82
N VAL A 187 0.99 -11.31 4.04
CA VAL A 187 1.68 -10.13 3.53
C VAL A 187 0.84 -8.88 3.79
N ASN A 188 1.49 -7.75 4.01
CA ASN A 188 0.84 -6.44 4.09
C ASN A 188 0.53 -5.93 2.68
N LEU A 189 -0.64 -5.34 2.50
CA LEU A 189 -1.08 -4.79 1.22
C LEU A 189 -1.41 -3.30 1.38
N GLU A 190 -0.78 -2.48 0.55
CA GLU A 190 -1.18 -1.09 0.33
C GLU A 190 -1.51 -0.92 -1.15
N VAL A 191 -2.75 -0.55 -1.46
CA VAL A 191 -3.16 -0.26 -2.84
C VAL A 191 -2.67 1.12 -3.26
N ASP A 192 -2.47 1.33 -4.55
CA ASP A 192 -2.06 2.64 -5.07
C ASP A 192 -3.06 3.72 -4.60
N CYS A 193 -2.54 4.78 -3.97
CA CYS A 193 -3.36 5.86 -3.45
C CYS A 193 -4.19 6.55 -4.55
N LEU A 194 -3.71 6.58 -5.78
CA LEU A 194 -4.47 7.09 -6.93
C LEU A 194 -5.76 6.30 -7.15
N ALA A 195 -5.73 4.97 -6.99
CA ALA A 195 -6.93 4.14 -7.11
C ALA A 195 -7.98 4.52 -6.06
N LYS A 196 -7.56 4.84 -4.83
CA LYS A 196 -8.46 5.29 -3.75
C LYS A 196 -9.14 6.63 -4.11
N TYR A 197 -8.39 7.62 -4.61
CA TYR A 197 -8.95 8.91 -5.01
C TYR A 197 -9.88 8.78 -6.21
N VAL A 198 -9.54 7.98 -7.22
CA VAL A 198 -10.41 7.72 -8.38
C VAL A 198 -11.71 7.04 -7.94
N ALA A 199 -11.66 6.04 -7.05
CA ALA A 199 -12.85 5.38 -6.54
C ALA A 199 -13.74 6.35 -5.73
N ALA A 200 -13.16 7.15 -4.85
CA ALA A 200 -13.89 8.17 -4.08
C ALA A 200 -14.58 9.20 -4.99
N ALA A 201 -13.93 9.66 -6.05
CA ALA A 201 -14.51 10.59 -7.02
C ALA A 201 -15.69 9.98 -7.79
N ARG A 202 -15.66 8.66 -8.08
CA ARG A 202 -16.75 7.97 -8.78
C ARG A 202 -17.98 7.72 -7.91
N THR A 203 -17.80 7.50 -6.62
CA THR A 203 -18.91 7.19 -5.70
C THR A 203 -19.67 8.43 -5.23
N GLY A 204 -19.19 9.63 -5.59
CA GLY A 204 -19.82 10.89 -5.14
C GLY A 204 -19.85 11.03 -3.61
N SER A 205 -19.01 10.30 -2.90
CA SER A 205 -18.95 10.36 -1.44
C SER A 205 -18.53 11.78 -1.04
N PRO A 206 -19.36 12.56 -0.34
CA PRO A 206 -19.03 13.91 0.01
C PRO A 206 -18.01 13.90 1.15
N THR A 207 -16.73 13.90 0.79
CA THR A 207 -15.72 14.40 1.69
C THR A 207 -15.94 15.91 1.75
N CYS A 208 -16.74 16.33 2.74
CA CYS A 208 -16.99 17.74 3.05
C CYS A 208 -17.59 18.58 1.91
N GLY A 209 -18.92 18.59 1.78
CA GLY A 209 -19.76 19.74 1.37
C GLY A 209 -19.46 20.52 0.08
N MET A 210 -18.55 20.10 -0.76
CA MET A 210 -18.34 20.70 -2.06
C MET A 210 -19.15 19.94 -3.12
N PRO A 211 -20.17 20.53 -3.75
CA PRO A 211 -20.80 19.93 -4.92
C PRO A 211 -19.75 19.85 -6.02
N LEU A 212 -19.42 18.61 -6.45
CA LEU A 212 -18.71 18.43 -7.71
C LEU A 212 -19.64 19.02 -8.82
N PHE A 213 -19.37 20.20 -9.28
CA PHE A 213 -19.87 20.70 -10.55
C PHE A 213 -19.20 19.86 -11.66
N VAL A 214 -19.67 18.65 -11.88
CA VAL A 214 -19.43 17.96 -13.14
C VAL A 214 -20.34 18.67 -14.15
N GLY A 215 -19.78 19.66 -14.83
CA GLY A 215 -20.46 20.38 -15.88
C GLY A 215 -20.87 19.45 -17.02
N THR A 216 -22.09 18.96 -16.99
CA THR A 216 -22.84 18.44 -18.15
C THR A 216 -23.39 19.60 -19.02
N ALA A 217 -22.69 20.71 -19.09
CA ALA A 217 -23.15 21.91 -19.77
C ALA A 217 -22.21 22.39 -20.88
N PHE A 218 -21.58 21.49 -21.65
CA PHE A 218 -20.78 21.91 -22.81
C PHE A 218 -20.90 21.05 -24.07
N VAL A 219 -22.00 20.34 -24.28
CA VAL A 219 -22.26 19.63 -25.55
C VAL A 219 -23.59 20.02 -26.23
N SER A 220 -24.33 21.01 -25.73
CA SER A 220 -25.61 21.40 -26.34
C SER A 220 -25.60 22.78 -27.05
N ALA A 221 -24.44 23.39 -27.25
CA ALA A 221 -24.37 24.75 -27.84
C ALA A 221 -23.82 24.78 -29.28
N LEU A 222 -23.63 23.67 -29.98
CA LEU A 222 -23.07 23.67 -31.33
C LEU A 222 -23.87 22.88 -32.39
N VAL A 223 -25.09 22.41 -32.06
CA VAL A 223 -26.01 21.83 -33.07
C VAL A 223 -27.44 22.32 -32.83
N GLY A 224 -27.68 23.58 -32.98
CA GLY A 224 -29.04 24.15 -32.76
C GLY A 224 -29.27 25.51 -33.34
N GLY A 225 -28.48 25.91 -34.29
CA GLY A 225 -28.81 27.04 -35.15
C GLY A 225 -29.49 26.54 -36.40
N VAL A 226 -30.73 26.84 -36.56
CA VAL A 226 -31.66 26.58 -37.67
C VAL A 226 -32.53 25.36 -37.49
N VAL A 227 -33.68 25.51 -36.82
CA VAL A 227 -35.04 25.20 -37.32
C VAL A 227 -36.07 25.67 -36.30
N GLY A 228 -36.87 26.67 -36.69
CA GLY A 228 -38.29 26.76 -36.40
C GLY A 228 -38.74 27.24 -35.04
N GLY A 229 -38.88 28.54 -34.90
CA GLY A 229 -39.87 29.13 -33.98
C GLY A 229 -41.29 28.70 -34.32
N ALA A 230 -41.78 27.61 -33.69
CA ALA A 230 -43.18 27.20 -33.77
C ALA A 230 -43.58 26.11 -32.76
N LEU A 231 -43.02 26.09 -31.53
CA LEU A 231 -43.56 25.16 -30.50
C LEU A 231 -43.41 25.65 -29.05
N VAL A 232 -43.56 26.98 -28.85
CA VAL A 232 -43.57 27.52 -27.46
C VAL A 232 -44.89 28.25 -27.19
N ARG A 233 -46.03 27.74 -27.65
CA ARG A 233 -47.36 28.30 -27.32
C ARG A 233 -48.41 27.26 -26.87
N ALA A 234 -48.06 26.14 -26.35
CA ALA A 234 -49.04 25.12 -25.99
C ALA A 234 -48.99 24.52 -24.58
N LEU A 235 -48.19 25.03 -23.65
CA LEU A 235 -48.17 24.49 -22.27
C LEU A 235 -48.28 25.56 -21.16
N ALA A 236 -49.00 26.61 -21.41
CA ALA A 236 -49.36 27.61 -20.37
C ALA A 236 -50.88 27.75 -20.23
N ARG A 237 -51.63 26.63 -20.13
CA ARG A 237 -52.99 26.57 -19.62
C ARG A 237 -53.41 25.10 -19.36
N LYS A 238 -53.10 24.62 -18.14
CA LYS A 238 -54.05 23.90 -17.26
C LYS A 238 -53.40 23.73 -15.93
#